data_8f1be0afdac8bba82dc61156a070de83
#
_entry.id   8f1be0afdac8bba82dc61156a070de83
#
_cell.length_a   1.000
_cell.length_b   1.000
_cell.length_c   1.000
_cell.angle_alpha   90.00
_cell.angle_beta   90.00
_cell.angle_gamma   90.00
#
_symmetry.space_group_name_H-M   'P 1'
#
loop_
_entity.id
_entity.type
_entity.pdbx_description
1 polymer ?
#
loop_
_entity_poly.entity_id
_entity_poly.type
_entity_poly.pdbx_seq_one_letter_code
_entity_poly.pdbx_strand_id
1 'polypeptide(L)'
;AFDRAYAFRNHTQKDYERRLPQTWNDVVAIGQPFESNYGFDAIDLANADIAELCAQCEIDHTIAPVRHTPGGSTAGYARWEKFKRHGLKSYNRLRNDAAIVFPKGVSRLSAYLHHGHVSPFRIAVEAARDGSAGALKFLDELLIWRELAHNYCFYRK
;
A
#
# COMPACT_ATOMS: atom_id res chain seq x y z
N ALA A 1 -6.32 -3.07 -24.07
CA ALA A 1 -6.84 -2.35 -22.90
C ALA A 1 -8.12 -3.01 -22.41
N PHE A 2 -8.33 -3.05 -21.10
CA PHE A 2 -9.57 -3.53 -20.49
C PHE A 2 -10.34 -2.31 -19.97
N ASP A 3 -11.64 -2.28 -20.25
CA ASP A 3 -12.57 -1.23 -19.80
C ASP A 3 -13.46 -1.68 -18.64
N ARG A 4 -13.44 -2.99 -18.34
CA ARG A 4 -14.29 -3.62 -17.31
C ARG A 4 -13.52 -4.53 -16.39
N ALA A 5 -13.74 -4.38 -15.10
CA ALA A 5 -13.03 -5.14 -14.05
C ALA A 5 -13.20 -6.66 -14.20
N TYR A 6 -14.37 -7.16 -14.60
CA TYR A 6 -14.59 -8.60 -14.75
C TYR A 6 -13.77 -9.19 -15.91
N ALA A 7 -13.65 -8.47 -17.02
CA ALA A 7 -12.85 -8.92 -18.17
C ALA A 7 -11.36 -8.94 -17.81
N PHE A 8 -10.89 -7.91 -17.12
CA PHE A 8 -9.53 -7.86 -16.62
C PHE A 8 -9.24 -9.00 -15.62
N ARG A 9 -10.14 -9.24 -14.65
CA ARG A 9 -10.04 -10.35 -13.70
C ARG A 9 -9.91 -11.70 -14.40
N ASN A 10 -10.82 -11.99 -15.33
CA ASN A 10 -10.82 -13.28 -16.05
C ASN A 10 -9.51 -13.50 -16.82
N HIS A 11 -8.92 -12.44 -17.33
CA HIS A 11 -7.64 -12.52 -18.05
C HIS A 11 -6.46 -12.72 -17.14
N THR A 12 -6.42 -12.06 -15.97
CA THR A 12 -5.24 -11.98 -15.10
C THR A 12 -5.25 -12.93 -13.92
N GLN A 13 -6.39 -13.53 -13.58
CA GLN A 13 -6.57 -14.35 -12.38
C GLN A 13 -5.52 -15.47 -12.26
N LYS A 14 -5.27 -16.21 -13.34
CA LYS A 14 -4.29 -17.31 -13.36
C LYS A 14 -2.86 -16.82 -13.10
N ASP A 15 -2.53 -15.62 -13.55
CA ASP A 15 -1.22 -15.03 -13.30
C ASP A 15 -1.04 -14.64 -11.83
N TYR A 16 -2.10 -14.11 -11.19
CA TYR A 16 -2.08 -13.84 -9.75
C TYR A 16 -1.98 -15.12 -8.93
N GLU A 17 -2.79 -16.14 -9.24
CA GLU A 17 -2.75 -17.44 -8.57
C GLU A 17 -1.35 -18.09 -8.64
N ARG A 18 -0.67 -17.93 -9.76
CA ARG A 18 0.70 -18.43 -9.95
C ARG A 18 1.75 -17.61 -9.19
N ARG A 19 1.59 -16.28 -9.10
CA ARG A 19 2.58 -15.36 -8.54
C ARG A 19 2.46 -15.15 -7.04
N LEU A 20 1.25 -15.12 -6.49
CA LEU A 20 1.01 -14.87 -5.07
C LEU A 20 1.71 -15.87 -4.12
N PRO A 21 1.86 -17.18 -4.45
CA PRO A 21 2.61 -18.11 -3.62
C PRO A 21 4.13 -17.89 -3.66
N GLN A 22 4.64 -17.16 -4.65
CA GLN A 22 6.08 -16.93 -4.78
C GLN A 22 6.55 -16.02 -3.65
N THR A 23 7.52 -16.48 -2.88
CA THR A 23 8.19 -15.67 -1.88
C THR A 23 9.25 -14.81 -2.55
N TRP A 24 9.23 -13.53 -2.27
CA TRP A 24 10.32 -12.63 -2.62
C TRP A 24 11.34 -12.71 -1.49
N ASN A 25 12.57 -13.02 -1.83
CA ASN A 25 13.65 -12.92 -0.85
C ASN A 25 13.88 -11.44 -0.56
N ASP A 26 14.03 -11.12 0.72
CA ASP A 26 14.50 -9.80 1.11
C ASP A 26 15.91 -9.62 0.53
N VAL A 27 16.04 -8.74 -0.44
CA VAL A 27 17.35 -8.38 -0.99
C VAL A 27 18.01 -7.45 0.02
N VAL A 28 18.95 -7.98 0.77
CA VAL A 28 19.86 -7.13 1.55
C VAL A 28 20.81 -6.50 0.53
N ALA A 29 20.71 -5.19 0.34
CA ALA A 29 21.67 -4.46 -0.46
C ALA A 29 23.05 -4.54 0.22
N ILE A 30 23.92 -5.37 -0.29
CA ILE A 30 25.33 -5.43 0.11
C ILE A 30 26.05 -4.44 -0.80
N GLY A 31 26.02 -3.16 -0.43
CA GLY A 31 26.75 -2.10 -1.12
C GLY A 31 27.81 -1.51 -0.21
N GLN A 32 28.96 -1.18 -0.75
CA GLN A 32 29.89 -0.25 -0.09
C GLN A 32 29.17 1.12 0.00
N PRO A 33 29.32 1.86 1.11
CA PRO A 33 28.83 3.22 1.17
C PRO A 33 29.36 4.00 -0.03
N PHE A 34 28.46 4.63 -0.77
CA PHE A 34 28.88 5.43 -1.90
C PHE A 34 29.38 6.78 -1.37
N GLU A 35 30.70 6.92 -1.29
CA GLU A 35 31.31 8.19 -0.96
C GLU A 35 31.40 9.04 -2.22
N SER A 36 30.50 10.00 -2.39
CA SER A 36 30.58 10.95 -3.46
C SER A 36 30.37 12.37 -2.97
N ASN A 37 31.11 13.28 -3.59
CA ASN A 37 30.81 14.70 -3.46
C ASN A 37 29.66 14.99 -4.42
N TYR A 38 28.44 15.12 -3.89
CA TYR A 38 27.22 15.35 -4.68
C TYR A 38 27.13 16.78 -5.26
N GLY A 39 28.02 17.70 -4.89
CA GLY A 39 27.92 19.10 -5.29
C GLY A 39 26.71 19.84 -4.67
N PHE A 40 26.06 19.24 -3.70
CA PHE A 40 24.99 19.81 -2.88
C PHE A 40 25.06 19.23 -1.47
N ASP A 41 24.52 19.94 -0.49
CA ASP A 41 24.47 19.49 0.91
C ASP A 41 23.42 18.36 1.06
N ALA A 42 23.90 17.16 1.41
CA ALA A 42 23.02 16.02 1.65
C ALA A 42 22.37 16.14 3.04
N ILE A 43 21.08 15.84 3.12
CA ILE A 43 20.35 15.79 4.39
C ILE A 43 20.66 14.45 5.08
N ASP A 44 21.17 14.49 6.30
CA ASP A 44 21.28 13.29 7.14
C ASP A 44 19.90 12.90 7.68
N LEU A 45 19.22 12.01 6.97
CA LEU A 45 17.89 11.55 7.34
C LEU A 45 17.82 10.81 8.68
N ALA A 46 18.94 10.32 9.19
CA ALA A 46 18.97 9.62 10.49
C ALA A 46 18.79 10.61 11.67
N ASN A 47 19.25 11.85 11.49
CA ASN A 47 19.22 12.90 12.51
C ASN A 47 18.31 14.08 12.13
N ALA A 48 17.69 14.06 10.97
CA ALA A 48 16.86 15.16 10.48
C ALA A 48 15.55 15.30 11.28
N ASP A 49 15.22 16.51 11.68
CA ASP A 49 13.86 16.85 12.13
C ASP A 49 12.97 17.08 10.90
N ILE A 50 12.08 16.12 10.64
CA ILE A 50 11.17 16.17 9.50
C ILE A 50 10.19 17.34 9.61
N ALA A 51 9.79 17.73 10.82
CA ALA A 51 8.88 18.86 11.01
C ALA A 51 9.57 20.17 10.65
N GLU A 52 10.84 20.34 11.00
CA GLU A 52 11.64 21.50 10.63
C GLU A 52 11.89 21.56 9.12
N LEU A 53 12.22 20.42 8.50
CA LEU A 53 12.36 20.34 7.04
C LEU A 53 11.05 20.71 6.32
N CYS A 54 9.92 20.23 6.81
CA CYS A 54 8.62 20.62 6.25
C CYS A 54 8.32 22.10 6.46
N ALA A 55 8.72 22.69 7.59
CA ALA A 55 8.50 24.11 7.87
C ALA A 55 9.29 25.03 6.91
N GLN A 56 10.39 24.54 6.34
CA GLN A 56 11.18 25.26 5.33
C GLN A 56 10.61 25.15 3.91
N CYS A 57 9.64 24.27 3.67
CA CYS A 57 9.03 24.09 2.35
C CYS A 57 8.04 25.24 2.05
N GLU A 58 7.95 25.63 0.77
CA GLU A 58 6.97 26.60 0.29
C GLU A 58 5.60 25.93 0.10
N ILE A 59 4.90 25.71 1.20
CA ILE A 59 3.58 25.04 1.27
C ILE A 59 2.64 25.83 2.17
N ASP A 60 1.34 25.54 2.12
CA ASP A 60 0.35 26.13 3.02
C ASP A 60 0.46 25.52 4.43
N HIS A 61 1.15 26.23 5.33
CA HIS A 61 1.36 25.81 6.73
C HIS A 61 0.13 25.95 7.61
N THR A 62 -1.00 26.48 7.12
CA THR A 62 -2.27 26.50 7.86
C THR A 62 -2.94 25.12 7.88
N ILE A 63 -2.55 24.23 6.96
CA ILE A 63 -3.06 22.87 6.87
C ILE A 63 -2.28 21.96 7.82
N ALA A 64 -2.91 21.57 8.90
CA ALA A 64 -2.28 20.68 9.88
C ALA A 64 -2.14 19.23 9.36
N PRO A 65 -1.14 18.47 9.84
CA PRO A 65 -0.99 17.05 9.53
C PRO A 65 -2.22 16.22 9.92
N VAL A 66 -2.51 15.17 9.15
CA VAL A 66 -3.64 14.26 9.42
C VAL A 66 -3.39 13.48 10.72
N ARG A 67 -4.13 13.80 11.77
CA ARG A 67 -3.93 13.29 13.14
C ARG A 67 -3.99 11.77 13.27
N HIS A 68 -4.85 11.09 12.47
CA HIS A 68 -5.13 9.67 12.61
C HIS A 68 -4.46 8.78 11.56
N THR A 69 -3.56 9.35 10.76
CA THR A 69 -2.87 8.63 9.70
C THR A 69 -1.41 9.10 9.64
N PRO A 70 -0.61 8.79 10.67
CA PRO A 70 0.81 9.09 10.64
C PRO A 70 1.47 8.40 9.45
N GLY A 71 2.40 9.08 8.79
CA GLY A 71 3.15 8.53 7.66
C GLY A 71 4.12 7.43 8.07
N GLY A 72 4.76 6.84 7.06
CA GLY A 72 5.85 5.88 7.24
C GLY A 72 5.44 4.42 7.25
N SER A 73 6.41 3.56 6.95
CA SER A 73 6.23 2.12 6.80
C SER A 73 5.81 1.44 8.10
N THR A 74 6.39 1.84 9.22
CA THR A 74 6.04 1.30 10.55
C THR A 74 4.56 1.48 10.85
N ALA A 75 4.04 2.70 10.67
CA ALA A 75 2.63 2.99 10.90
C ALA A 75 1.72 2.26 9.90
N GLY A 76 2.13 2.18 8.63
CA GLY A 76 1.41 1.46 7.59
C GLY A 76 1.28 -0.03 7.87
N TYR A 77 2.38 -0.69 8.22
CA TYR A 77 2.34 -2.11 8.58
C TYR A 77 1.63 -2.39 9.89
N ALA A 78 1.75 -1.53 10.91
CA ALA A 78 0.96 -1.66 12.13
C ALA A 78 -0.56 -1.60 11.85
N ARG A 79 -0.97 -0.73 10.92
CA ARG A 79 -2.36 -0.65 10.45
C ARG A 79 -2.80 -1.91 9.71
N TRP A 80 -1.94 -2.45 8.84
CA TRP A 80 -2.17 -3.72 8.16
C TRP A 80 -2.36 -4.86 9.14
N GLU A 81 -1.47 -5.01 10.11
CA GLU A 81 -1.54 -6.05 11.13
C GLU A 81 -2.86 -5.97 11.93
N LYS A 82 -3.28 -4.77 12.30
CA LYS A 82 -4.54 -4.55 13.00
C LYS A 82 -5.76 -4.94 12.16
N PHE A 83 -5.76 -4.56 10.89
CA PHE A 83 -6.83 -4.94 9.97
C PHE A 83 -6.84 -6.46 9.71
N LYS A 84 -5.69 -7.06 9.50
CA LYS A 84 -5.52 -8.50 9.28
C LYS A 84 -6.13 -9.32 10.42
N ARG A 85 -5.89 -8.90 11.67
CA ARG A 85 -6.43 -9.61 12.86
C ARG A 85 -7.93 -9.42 13.04
N HIS A 86 -8.47 -8.24 12.77
CA HIS A 86 -9.80 -7.87 13.22
C HIS A 86 -10.81 -7.60 12.11
N GLY A 87 -10.38 -7.41 10.87
CA GLY A 87 -11.23 -6.99 9.76
C GLY A 87 -11.17 -7.87 8.52
N LEU A 88 -10.01 -8.47 8.22
CA LEU A 88 -9.78 -9.14 6.95
C LEU A 88 -10.80 -10.24 6.66
N LYS A 89 -11.05 -11.13 7.62
CA LYS A 89 -11.97 -12.27 7.45
C LYS A 89 -13.41 -11.87 7.18
N SER A 90 -13.84 -10.73 7.67
CA SER A 90 -15.22 -10.23 7.51
C SER A 90 -15.35 -9.14 6.43
N TYR A 91 -14.26 -8.78 5.76
CA TYR A 91 -14.19 -7.69 4.82
C TYR A 91 -15.23 -7.78 3.70
N ASN A 92 -15.47 -8.96 3.14
CA ASN A 92 -16.47 -9.18 2.09
C ASN A 92 -17.89 -8.75 2.49
N ARG A 93 -18.24 -8.85 3.76
CA ARG A 93 -19.56 -8.51 4.29
C ARG A 93 -19.66 -7.07 4.78
N LEU A 94 -18.59 -6.58 5.42
CA LEU A 94 -18.65 -5.32 6.18
C LEU A 94 -18.12 -4.10 5.41
N ARG A 95 -17.41 -4.30 4.29
CA ARG A 95 -16.73 -3.21 3.58
C ARG A 95 -17.65 -2.11 3.04
N ASN A 96 -18.91 -2.44 2.73
CA ASN A 96 -19.88 -1.51 2.17
C ASN A 96 -20.78 -0.87 3.23
N ASP A 97 -20.66 -1.28 4.50
CA ASP A 97 -21.42 -0.72 5.59
C ASP A 97 -20.68 0.51 6.14
N ALA A 98 -21.22 1.70 5.87
CA ALA A 98 -20.64 2.97 6.30
C ALA A 98 -20.60 3.16 7.83
N ALA A 99 -21.42 2.43 8.57
CA ALA A 99 -21.42 2.45 10.03
C ALA A 99 -20.27 1.64 10.63
N ILE A 100 -19.67 0.73 9.84
CA ILE A 100 -18.55 -0.11 10.29
C ILE A 100 -17.22 0.58 9.98
N VAL A 101 -16.52 0.94 11.03
CA VAL A 101 -15.24 1.65 10.93
C VAL A 101 -14.04 0.72 11.10
N PHE A 102 -12.85 1.27 10.79
CA PHE A 102 -11.58 0.59 11.04
C PHE A 102 -11.49 0.05 12.48
N PRO A 103 -11.00 -1.17 12.68
CA PRO A 103 -10.40 -2.09 11.70
C PRO A 103 -11.36 -3.11 11.07
N LYS A 104 -12.65 -3.10 11.38
CA LYS A 104 -13.57 -4.18 10.99
C LYS A 104 -14.06 -4.09 9.53
N GLY A 105 -14.45 -2.92 9.06
CA GLY A 105 -15.05 -2.74 7.73
C GLY A 105 -14.06 -2.35 6.64
N VAL A 106 -13.01 -1.62 7.00
CA VAL A 106 -12.06 -1.04 6.05
C VAL A 106 -10.62 -1.12 6.56
N SER A 107 -9.67 -1.30 5.65
CA SER A 107 -8.24 -1.36 6.00
C SER A 107 -7.63 0.02 6.23
N ARG A 108 -8.15 1.05 5.57
CA ARG A 108 -7.57 2.40 5.50
C ARG A 108 -6.09 2.41 5.10
N LEU A 109 -5.72 1.52 4.17
CA LEU A 109 -4.35 1.41 3.65
C LEU A 109 -4.10 2.26 2.40
N SER A 110 -5.13 2.87 1.81
CA SER A 110 -5.01 3.57 0.53
C SER A 110 -3.92 4.65 0.53
N ALA A 111 -3.82 5.47 1.58
CA ALA A 111 -2.78 6.48 1.70
C ALA A 111 -1.38 5.85 1.74
N TYR A 112 -1.19 4.79 2.51
CA TYR A 112 0.11 4.10 2.62
C TYR A 112 0.52 3.39 1.33
N LEU A 113 -0.44 2.83 0.59
CA LEU A 113 -0.21 2.24 -0.72
C LEU A 113 0.10 3.32 -1.77
N HIS A 114 -0.60 4.45 -1.70
CA HIS A 114 -0.40 5.57 -2.63
C HIS A 114 1.00 6.17 -2.50
N HIS A 115 1.46 6.39 -1.28
CA HIS A 115 2.78 6.97 -1.01
C HIS A 115 3.92 5.95 -0.91
N GLY A 116 3.66 4.67 -1.21
CA GLY A 116 4.70 3.63 -1.21
C GLY A 116 5.22 3.27 0.19
N HIS A 117 4.51 3.63 1.26
CA HIS A 117 4.90 3.30 2.63
C HIS A 117 4.77 1.80 2.95
N VAL A 118 3.93 1.09 2.21
CA VAL A 118 3.75 -0.35 2.33
C VAL A 118 3.82 -1.03 0.96
N SER A 119 4.40 -2.21 0.90
CA SER A 119 4.46 -3.01 -0.32
C SER A 119 3.11 -3.66 -0.62
N PRO A 120 2.46 -3.36 -1.76
CA PRO A 120 1.24 -4.06 -2.16
C PRO A 120 1.47 -5.57 -2.36
N PHE A 121 2.67 -5.97 -2.79
CA PHE A 121 3.03 -7.37 -2.98
C PHE A 121 3.05 -8.13 -1.65
N ARG A 122 3.70 -7.58 -0.62
CA ARG A 122 3.72 -8.18 0.71
C ARG A 122 2.31 -8.33 1.27
N ILE A 123 1.50 -7.28 1.19
CA ILE A 123 0.11 -7.29 1.66
C ILE A 123 -0.71 -8.33 0.89
N ALA A 124 -0.55 -8.43 -0.43
CA ALA A 124 -1.25 -9.42 -1.25
C ALA A 124 -0.88 -10.85 -0.87
N VAL A 125 0.41 -11.15 -0.70
CA VAL A 125 0.89 -12.48 -0.29
C VAL A 125 0.35 -12.85 1.09
N GLU A 126 0.39 -11.93 2.06
CA GLU A 126 -0.12 -12.18 3.41
C GLU A 126 -1.65 -12.37 3.43
N ALA A 127 -2.40 -11.60 2.62
CA ALA A 127 -3.84 -11.77 2.47
C ALA A 127 -4.19 -13.11 1.79
N ALA A 128 -3.43 -13.50 0.76
CA ALA A 128 -3.64 -14.78 0.07
C ALA A 128 -3.46 -15.99 1.00
N ARG A 129 -2.51 -15.90 1.94
CA ARG A 129 -2.27 -16.94 2.94
C ARG A 129 -3.43 -17.13 3.93
N ASP A 130 -4.21 -16.08 4.19
CA ASP A 130 -5.42 -16.20 5.04
C ASP A 130 -6.51 -17.03 4.37
N GLY A 131 -6.71 -16.88 3.05
CA GLY A 131 -7.62 -17.69 2.22
C GLY A 131 -9.11 -17.53 2.54
N SER A 132 -9.50 -16.70 3.50
CA SER A 132 -10.91 -16.46 3.84
C SER A 132 -11.66 -15.72 2.73
N ALA A 133 -12.98 -15.81 2.72
CA ALA A 133 -13.82 -15.07 1.77
C ALA A 133 -13.59 -13.54 1.85
N GLY A 134 -13.30 -13.02 3.04
CA GLY A 134 -12.92 -11.62 3.23
C GLY A 134 -11.58 -11.30 2.61
N ALA A 135 -10.57 -12.17 2.78
CA ALA A 135 -9.26 -12.01 2.19
C ALA A 135 -9.30 -12.07 0.66
N LEU A 136 -10.05 -13.00 0.09
CA LEU A 136 -10.26 -13.09 -1.37
C LEU A 136 -10.91 -11.82 -1.92
N LYS A 137 -11.92 -11.28 -1.21
CA LYS A 137 -12.53 -10.02 -1.62
C LYS A 137 -11.58 -8.84 -1.47
N PHE A 138 -10.73 -8.82 -0.44
CA PHE A 138 -9.71 -7.79 -0.27
C PHE A 138 -8.67 -7.83 -1.40
N LEU A 139 -8.25 -9.03 -1.81
CA LEU A 139 -7.35 -9.22 -2.96
C LEU A 139 -7.97 -8.74 -4.27
N ASP A 140 -9.27 -8.96 -4.48
CA ASP A 140 -10.00 -8.44 -5.64
C ASP A 140 -9.90 -6.91 -5.72
N GLU A 141 -10.12 -6.21 -4.60
CA GLU A 141 -9.98 -4.76 -4.56
C GLU A 141 -8.53 -4.29 -4.76
N LEU A 142 -7.58 -4.97 -4.12
CA LEU A 142 -6.16 -4.61 -4.17
C LEU A 142 -5.53 -4.85 -5.55
N LEU A 143 -5.81 -6.00 -6.16
CA LEU A 143 -5.13 -6.43 -7.39
C LEU A 143 -5.94 -6.06 -8.63
N ILE A 144 -7.25 -6.33 -8.66
CA ILE A 144 -8.04 -6.12 -9.87
C ILE A 144 -8.32 -4.64 -10.10
N TRP A 145 -8.87 -3.95 -9.11
CA TRP A 145 -9.23 -2.53 -9.30
C TRP A 145 -8.01 -1.62 -9.42
N ARG A 146 -6.98 -1.86 -8.64
CA ARG A 146 -5.74 -1.10 -8.70
C ARG A 146 -5.02 -1.30 -10.03
N GLU A 147 -4.85 -2.53 -10.46
CA GLU A 147 -4.15 -2.84 -11.72
C GLU A 147 -4.98 -2.45 -12.96
N LEU A 148 -6.31 -2.46 -12.86
CA LEU A 148 -7.17 -1.94 -13.91
C LEU A 148 -6.94 -0.42 -14.14
N ALA A 149 -6.71 0.33 -13.07
CA ALA A 149 -6.35 1.75 -13.17
C ALA A 149 -5.00 1.93 -13.88
N HIS A 150 -3.98 1.13 -13.52
CA HIS A 150 -2.70 1.13 -14.23
C HIS A 150 -2.84 0.74 -15.70
N ASN A 151 -3.63 -0.29 -16.00
CA ASN A 151 -3.93 -0.71 -17.36
C ASN A 151 -4.58 0.43 -18.17
N TYR A 152 -5.54 1.12 -17.58
CA TYR A 152 -6.18 2.27 -18.21
C TYR A 152 -5.16 3.36 -18.53
N CYS A 153 -4.35 3.79 -17.57
CA CYS A 153 -3.34 4.82 -17.76
C CYS A 153 -2.28 4.42 -18.81
N PHE A 154 -1.90 3.15 -18.85
CA PHE A 154 -0.90 2.65 -19.81
C PHE A 154 -1.39 2.70 -21.26
N TYR A 155 -2.65 2.35 -21.51
CA TYR A 155 -3.21 2.23 -22.86
C TYR A 155 -3.98 3.46 -23.35
N ARG A 156 -4.25 4.42 -22.50
CA ARG A 156 -4.93 5.69 -22.84
C ARG A 156 -3.91 6.83 -22.81
N LYS A 157 -3.12 6.90 -23.88
CA LYS A 157 -2.20 8.03 -24.13
C LYS A 157 -2.94 9.12 -24.89
#